data_c516e362468083fe3003b96cd4366026
#
_entry.id   c516e362468083fe3003b96cd4366026
#
_cell.length_a   1.000
_cell.length_b   1.000
_cell.length_c   1.000
_cell.angle_alpha   90.00
_cell.angle_beta   90.00
_cell.angle_gamma   90.00
#
_symmetry.space_group_name_H-M   'P 1'
#
loop_
_entity.id
_entity.type
_entity.pdbx_description
1 polymer ?
#
loop_
_entity_poly.entity_id
_entity_poly.type
_entity_poly.pdbx_seq_one_letter_code
_entity_poly.pdbx_strand_id
1 'polypeptide(L)'
;MDQELLRKTKRKKSRRIIVIVVVALFLVSIIAALKITGSPVLPGGSKTCMIEISCASLSEDMSALTNDALKDYIPEDGVILPPTEYEFEEGATVYDALADTCKANQVHMERKSESVYGSYYVKGIGHLYEFDAGKRSGWLFSVNGKNPDYGAGKVELQEGDQILWYYVTDYTEDSSMKDTKKE
;
A
#
# COMPACT_ATOMS: atom_id res chain seq x y z
N MET A 1 50.10 13.66 52.48
CA MET A 1 50.12 12.81 51.25
C MET A 1 48.71 12.58 50.65
N ASP A 2 47.64 12.93 51.32
CA ASP A 2 46.27 12.59 50.84
C ASP A 2 45.51 13.64 50.05
N GLN A 3 45.89 14.93 50.16
CA GLN A 3 45.16 15.99 49.49
C GLN A 3 45.39 16.04 47.95
N GLU A 4 46.51 15.61 47.48
CA GLU A 4 46.84 15.59 46.05
C GLU A 4 46.13 14.47 45.30
N LEU A 5 45.96 13.32 45.95
CA LEU A 5 45.22 12.19 45.43
C LEU A 5 43.71 12.50 45.36
N LEU A 6 43.19 13.19 46.33
CA LEU A 6 41.76 13.64 46.35
C LEU A 6 41.50 14.68 45.26
N ARG A 7 42.46 15.57 44.96
CA ARG A 7 42.31 16.53 43.84
C ARG A 7 42.40 15.85 42.48
N LYS A 8 43.25 14.83 42.31
CA LYS A 8 43.39 14.08 41.04
C LYS A 8 42.11 13.24 40.77
N THR A 9 41.56 12.61 41.80
CA THR A 9 40.29 11.84 41.66
C THR A 9 39.08 12.74 41.37
N LYS A 10 38.97 13.89 42.06
CA LYS A 10 37.89 14.90 41.75
C LYS A 10 38.02 15.42 40.30
N ARG A 11 39.22 15.75 39.84
CA ARG A 11 39.45 16.20 38.45
C ARG A 11 39.10 15.10 37.43
N LYS A 12 39.41 13.83 37.72
CA LYS A 12 39.11 12.70 36.84
C LYS A 12 37.58 12.43 36.77
N LYS A 13 36.90 12.55 37.91
CA LYS A 13 35.43 12.42 38.01
C LYS A 13 34.73 13.57 37.28
N SER A 14 35.18 14.82 37.45
CA SER A 14 34.63 15.98 36.79
C SER A 14 34.80 15.91 35.26
N ARG A 15 35.98 15.50 34.76
CA ARG A 15 36.19 15.29 33.32
C ARG A 15 35.29 14.23 32.72
N ARG A 16 35.03 13.11 33.44
CA ARG A 16 34.10 12.08 32.99
C ARG A 16 32.67 12.61 32.90
N ILE A 17 32.22 13.40 33.89
CA ILE A 17 30.90 14.04 33.87
C ILE A 17 30.78 15.00 32.70
N ILE A 18 31.78 15.84 32.45
CA ILE A 18 31.79 16.77 31.33
C ILE A 18 31.69 16.02 29.99
N VAL A 19 32.44 14.93 29.81
CA VAL A 19 32.36 14.12 28.58
C VAL A 19 30.98 13.52 28.39
N ILE A 20 30.36 12.99 29.45
CA ILE A 20 29.01 12.42 29.39
C ILE A 20 27.98 13.49 29.02
N VAL A 21 28.07 14.69 29.60
CA VAL A 21 27.17 15.80 29.28
C VAL A 21 27.36 16.27 27.83
N VAL A 22 28.58 16.37 27.36
CA VAL A 22 28.86 16.76 25.96
C VAL A 22 28.31 15.71 24.97
N VAL A 23 28.50 14.40 25.27
CA VAL A 23 27.95 13.33 24.45
C VAL A 23 26.40 13.35 24.46
N ALA A 24 25.81 13.57 25.63
CA ALA A 24 24.36 13.68 25.74
C ALA A 24 23.80 14.87 24.94
N LEU A 25 24.44 16.03 25.01
CA LEU A 25 24.07 17.22 24.22
C LEU A 25 24.24 16.97 22.71
N PHE A 26 25.29 16.24 22.32
CA PHE A 26 25.51 15.89 20.91
C PHE A 26 24.44 14.92 20.41
N LEU A 27 24.02 13.94 21.21
CA LEU A 27 22.92 13.03 20.89
C LEU A 27 21.57 13.76 20.78
N VAL A 28 21.31 14.70 21.69
CA VAL A 28 20.09 15.54 21.64
C VAL A 28 20.09 16.41 20.38
N SER A 29 21.24 16.96 19.99
CA SER A 29 21.34 17.77 18.76
C SER A 29 21.14 16.93 17.49
N ILE A 30 21.63 15.67 17.47
CA ILE A 30 21.38 14.73 16.36
C ILE A 30 19.90 14.37 16.28
N ILE A 31 19.24 14.09 17.41
CA ILE A 31 17.82 13.76 17.44
C ILE A 31 16.97 14.98 17.03
N ALA A 32 17.37 16.20 17.43
CA ALA A 32 16.72 17.44 17.00
C ALA A 32 16.94 17.69 15.50
N ALA A 33 18.13 17.45 14.98
CA ALA A 33 18.43 17.55 13.56
C ALA A 33 17.62 16.53 12.73
N LEU A 34 17.48 15.28 13.20
CA LEU A 34 16.65 14.26 12.55
C LEU A 34 15.15 14.58 12.57
N LYS A 35 14.68 15.37 13.53
CA LYS A 35 13.28 15.86 13.57
C LYS A 35 13.06 17.13 12.73
N ILE A 36 14.11 17.87 12.42
CA ILE A 36 14.06 19.13 11.63
C ILE A 36 14.34 18.85 10.15
N THR A 37 15.07 17.78 9.82
CA THR A 37 15.11 17.24 8.46
C THR A 37 13.84 16.40 8.24
N GLY A 38 12.69 17.06 8.17
CA GLY A 38 11.60 16.55 7.38
C GLY A 38 12.20 16.13 6.04
N SER A 39 11.82 14.95 5.53
CA SER A 39 12.23 14.46 4.22
C SER A 39 12.26 15.64 3.24
N PRO A 40 13.27 15.76 2.36
CA PRO A 40 13.27 16.83 1.39
C PRO A 40 11.94 16.77 0.63
N VAL A 41 11.06 17.72 0.90
CA VAL A 41 9.87 17.97 0.08
C VAL A 41 10.44 18.44 -1.24
N LEU A 42 10.52 17.54 -2.21
CA LEU A 42 10.80 17.89 -3.58
C LEU A 42 9.71 18.85 -4.06
N PRO A 43 10.02 19.85 -4.90
CA PRO A 43 9.05 20.79 -5.42
C PRO A 43 8.14 20.09 -6.43
N GLY A 44 7.04 19.60 -5.94
CA GLY A 44 5.94 18.90 -6.54
C GLY A 44 5.28 18.20 -5.37
N GLY A 45 4.26 18.82 -4.73
CA GLY A 45 3.60 18.23 -3.57
C GLY A 45 3.18 16.79 -3.89
N SER A 46 3.45 15.85 -2.96
CA SER A 46 2.93 14.50 -3.09
C SER A 46 1.41 14.59 -3.20
N LYS A 47 0.87 13.96 -4.23
CA LYS A 47 -0.57 13.80 -4.43
C LYS A 47 -1.03 12.59 -3.65
N THR A 48 -2.30 12.57 -3.23
CA THR A 48 -2.87 11.43 -2.53
C THR A 48 -4.12 10.90 -3.22
N CYS A 49 -4.36 9.61 -3.10
CA CYS A 49 -5.60 8.94 -3.48
C CYS A 49 -5.97 7.90 -2.42
N MET A 50 -7.20 7.38 -2.50
CA MET A 50 -7.65 6.27 -1.66
C MET A 50 -7.70 5.00 -2.47
N ILE A 51 -7.23 3.89 -1.90
CA ILE A 51 -7.31 2.57 -2.50
C ILE A 51 -7.94 1.56 -1.54
N GLU A 52 -8.87 0.78 -2.06
CA GLU A 52 -9.57 -0.31 -1.35
C GLU A 52 -9.47 -1.59 -2.16
N ILE A 53 -9.43 -2.76 -1.48
CA ILE A 53 -9.44 -4.08 -2.12
C ILE A 53 -10.53 -4.92 -1.47
N SER A 54 -11.51 -5.36 -2.26
CA SER A 54 -12.71 -6.05 -1.81
C SER A 54 -12.96 -7.36 -2.56
N CYS A 55 -13.41 -8.37 -1.85
CA CYS A 55 -13.99 -9.61 -2.39
C CYS A 55 -15.41 -9.86 -1.84
N ALA A 56 -16.15 -8.78 -1.61
CA ALA A 56 -17.50 -8.82 -1.02
C ALA A 56 -18.47 -9.75 -1.76
N SER A 57 -18.34 -9.87 -3.09
CA SER A 57 -19.14 -10.82 -3.88
C SER A 57 -19.00 -12.27 -3.42
N LEU A 58 -17.89 -12.65 -2.80
CA LEU A 58 -17.66 -13.98 -2.25
C LEU A 58 -18.04 -14.10 -0.78
N SER A 59 -17.96 -13.03 0.01
CA SER A 59 -18.43 -13.05 1.39
C SER A 59 -19.96 -13.24 1.46
N GLU A 60 -20.67 -12.77 0.44
CA GLU A 60 -22.12 -12.96 0.28
C GLU A 60 -22.49 -14.40 -0.16
N ASP A 61 -21.67 -15.00 -1.04
CA ASP A 61 -21.88 -16.37 -1.54
C ASP A 61 -20.57 -17.13 -1.79
N MET A 62 -20.07 -17.78 -0.76
CA MET A 62 -18.88 -18.65 -0.86
C MET A 62 -19.10 -19.93 -1.66
N SER A 63 -20.36 -20.27 -2.04
CA SER A 63 -20.63 -21.47 -2.83
C SER A 63 -20.09 -21.38 -4.26
N ALA A 64 -19.80 -20.16 -4.73
CA ALA A 64 -19.18 -19.91 -6.02
C ALA A 64 -17.72 -20.37 -6.09
N LEU A 65 -17.04 -20.53 -4.95
CA LEU A 65 -15.63 -20.97 -4.92
C LEU A 65 -15.46 -22.39 -5.46
N THR A 66 -14.49 -22.57 -6.33
CA THR A 66 -14.15 -23.88 -6.93
C THR A 66 -13.36 -24.78 -5.99
N ASN A 67 -12.78 -24.21 -4.92
CA ASN A 67 -11.99 -24.91 -3.91
C ASN A 67 -12.32 -24.40 -2.51
N ASP A 68 -12.82 -25.26 -1.65
CA ASP A 68 -13.19 -24.93 -0.27
C ASP A 68 -12.02 -24.40 0.58
N ALA A 69 -10.77 -24.78 0.29
CA ALA A 69 -9.61 -24.28 0.98
C ALA A 69 -9.37 -22.76 0.80
N LEU A 70 -9.99 -22.16 -0.21
CA LEU A 70 -9.92 -20.71 -0.44
C LEU A 70 -10.76 -19.90 0.57
N LYS A 71 -11.73 -20.55 1.22
CA LYS A 71 -12.59 -19.90 2.24
C LYS A 71 -11.79 -19.27 3.36
N ASP A 72 -10.65 -19.86 3.72
CA ASP A 72 -9.76 -19.37 4.78
C ASP A 72 -9.08 -18.03 4.42
N TYR A 73 -9.10 -17.65 3.13
CA TYR A 73 -8.53 -16.38 2.63
C TYR A 73 -9.59 -15.31 2.36
N ILE A 74 -10.88 -15.63 2.51
CA ILE A 74 -11.97 -14.68 2.30
C ILE A 74 -12.33 -14.06 3.66
N PRO A 75 -12.10 -12.75 3.86
CA PRO A 75 -12.55 -12.07 5.07
C PRO A 75 -14.09 -12.12 5.21
N GLU A 76 -14.60 -12.22 6.43
CA GLU A 76 -16.05 -12.30 6.69
C GLU A 76 -16.81 -11.09 6.15
N ASP A 77 -16.18 -9.92 6.18
CA ASP A 77 -16.72 -8.66 5.65
C ASP A 77 -16.40 -8.43 4.16
N GLY A 78 -15.63 -9.35 3.54
CA GLY A 78 -15.19 -9.25 2.16
C GLY A 78 -14.14 -8.16 1.90
N VAL A 79 -13.54 -7.56 2.93
CA VAL A 79 -12.56 -6.48 2.80
C VAL A 79 -11.15 -7.02 2.99
N ILE A 80 -10.39 -7.16 1.90
CA ILE A 80 -8.97 -7.57 1.96
C ILE A 80 -8.10 -6.41 2.42
N LEU A 81 -8.37 -5.20 1.93
CA LEU A 81 -7.72 -3.97 2.36
C LEU A 81 -8.78 -2.87 2.49
N PRO A 82 -8.98 -2.31 3.67
CA PRO A 82 -9.90 -1.18 3.85
C PRO A 82 -9.38 0.07 3.11
N PRO A 83 -10.24 1.08 2.87
CA PRO A 83 -9.81 2.34 2.26
C PRO A 83 -8.55 2.88 2.92
N THR A 84 -7.47 2.91 2.14
CA THR A 84 -6.10 3.24 2.58
C THR A 84 -5.57 4.38 1.74
N GLU A 85 -5.01 5.41 2.37
CA GLU A 85 -4.38 6.52 1.67
C GLU A 85 -3.06 6.08 1.02
N TYR A 86 -2.87 6.46 -0.23
CA TYR A 86 -1.65 6.24 -1.00
C TYR A 86 -1.11 7.57 -1.50
N GLU A 87 0.14 7.87 -1.15
CA GLU A 87 0.87 9.04 -1.65
C GLU A 87 1.60 8.68 -2.94
N PHE A 88 1.53 9.57 -3.95
CA PHE A 88 2.14 9.32 -5.24
C PHE A 88 2.71 10.58 -5.89
N GLU A 89 3.61 10.36 -6.84
CA GLU A 89 4.16 11.40 -7.71
C GLU A 89 3.42 11.43 -9.05
N GLU A 90 3.56 12.51 -9.80
CA GLU A 90 2.97 12.67 -11.13
C GLU A 90 3.41 11.55 -12.10
N GLY A 91 2.46 10.98 -12.83
CA GLY A 91 2.67 9.86 -13.74
C GLY A 91 2.52 8.47 -13.08
N ALA A 92 2.30 8.38 -11.76
CA ALA A 92 1.95 7.13 -11.13
C ALA A 92 0.59 6.61 -11.63
N THR A 93 0.43 5.29 -11.67
CA THR A 93 -0.75 4.63 -12.23
C THR A 93 -1.54 3.88 -11.16
N VAL A 94 -2.77 3.50 -11.48
CA VAL A 94 -3.60 2.62 -10.63
C VAL A 94 -2.89 1.30 -10.31
N TYR A 95 -2.08 0.78 -11.23
CA TYR A 95 -1.28 -0.41 -10.97
C TYR A 95 -0.18 -0.15 -9.94
N ASP A 96 0.50 1.00 -9.99
CA ASP A 96 1.54 1.36 -9.03
C ASP A 96 0.94 1.49 -7.63
N ALA A 97 -0.22 2.15 -7.50
CA ALA A 97 -0.95 2.22 -6.23
C ALA A 97 -1.27 0.83 -5.66
N LEU A 98 -1.79 -0.10 -6.50
CA LEU A 98 -2.07 -1.46 -6.04
C LEU A 98 -0.80 -2.17 -5.59
N ALA A 99 0.26 -2.15 -6.40
CA ALA A 99 1.49 -2.88 -6.14
C ALA A 99 2.18 -2.41 -4.86
N ASP A 100 2.30 -1.09 -4.69
CA ASP A 100 2.95 -0.50 -3.53
C ASP A 100 2.12 -0.69 -2.26
N THR A 101 0.80 -0.50 -2.33
CA THR A 101 -0.10 -0.68 -1.19
C THR A 101 -0.16 -2.14 -0.75
N CYS A 102 -0.26 -3.09 -1.68
CA CYS A 102 -0.18 -4.52 -1.38
C CYS A 102 1.14 -4.87 -0.68
N LYS A 103 2.27 -4.36 -1.18
CA LYS A 103 3.58 -4.57 -0.59
C LYS A 103 3.68 -3.97 0.82
N ALA A 104 3.20 -2.74 1.03
CA ALA A 104 3.24 -2.06 2.31
C ALA A 104 2.39 -2.77 3.38
N ASN A 105 1.25 -3.33 2.98
CA ASN A 105 0.31 -4.01 3.87
C ASN A 105 0.47 -5.55 3.89
N GLN A 106 1.52 -6.09 3.26
CA GLN A 106 1.80 -7.53 3.19
C GLN A 106 0.66 -8.35 2.56
N VAL A 107 -0.12 -7.74 1.68
CA VAL A 107 -1.15 -8.40 0.88
C VAL A 107 -0.47 -9.11 -0.29
N HIS A 108 -0.69 -10.41 -0.41
CA HIS A 108 -0.16 -11.17 -1.55
C HIS A 108 -0.78 -10.66 -2.87
N MET A 109 0.05 -10.40 -3.88
CA MET A 109 -0.40 -9.99 -5.21
C MET A 109 0.43 -10.68 -6.29
N GLU A 110 -0.23 -11.26 -7.29
CA GLU A 110 0.42 -11.86 -8.45
C GLU A 110 -0.09 -11.24 -9.76
N ARG A 111 0.84 -11.01 -10.68
CA ARG A 111 0.58 -10.49 -12.01
C ARG A 111 1.21 -11.37 -13.10
N LYS A 112 0.70 -11.30 -14.32
CA LYS A 112 1.42 -11.85 -15.48
C LYS A 112 2.64 -10.98 -15.79
N SER A 113 3.76 -11.64 -16.12
CA SER A 113 5.01 -10.96 -16.48
C SER A 113 4.92 -10.24 -17.81
N GLU A 114 4.05 -10.70 -18.70
CA GLU A 114 3.86 -10.12 -20.02
C GLU A 114 2.79 -9.01 -19.95
N SER A 115 3.12 -7.88 -20.55
CA SER A 115 2.19 -6.77 -20.70
C SER A 115 1.18 -7.13 -21.79
N VAL A 116 -0.09 -7.24 -21.42
CA VAL A 116 -1.18 -7.32 -22.39
C VAL A 116 -1.68 -5.89 -22.63
N TYR A 117 -1.62 -5.44 -23.89
CA TYR A 117 -1.99 -4.07 -24.26
C TYR A 117 -1.21 -2.95 -23.53
N GLY A 118 0.05 -3.23 -23.14
CA GLY A 118 0.92 -2.26 -22.47
C GLY A 118 0.61 -2.04 -20.99
N SER A 119 -0.12 -2.95 -20.35
CA SER A 119 -0.39 -2.94 -18.92
C SER A 119 -0.17 -4.33 -18.33
N TYR A 120 0.17 -4.39 -17.03
CA TYR A 120 0.24 -5.64 -16.31
C TYR A 120 -1.17 -6.17 -16.02
N TYR A 121 -1.35 -7.48 -16.21
CA TYR A 121 -2.58 -8.16 -15.87
C TYR A 121 -2.47 -8.73 -14.45
N VAL A 122 -3.32 -8.27 -13.53
CA VAL A 122 -3.37 -8.77 -12.15
C VAL A 122 -4.11 -10.10 -12.13
N LYS A 123 -3.42 -11.17 -11.72
CA LYS A 123 -3.94 -12.53 -11.65
C LYS A 123 -4.63 -12.84 -10.34
N GLY A 124 -4.09 -12.32 -9.24
CA GLY A 124 -4.57 -12.63 -7.90
C GLY A 124 -4.17 -11.57 -6.89
N ILE A 125 -5.03 -11.36 -5.90
CA ILE A 125 -4.81 -10.50 -4.73
C ILE A 125 -5.32 -11.26 -3.50
N GLY A 126 -4.58 -11.21 -2.37
CA GLY A 126 -5.01 -11.86 -1.13
C GLY A 126 -5.17 -13.38 -1.24
N HIS A 127 -4.37 -14.05 -2.09
CA HIS A 127 -4.46 -15.48 -2.41
C HIS A 127 -5.74 -15.90 -3.18
N LEU A 128 -6.55 -14.94 -3.62
CA LEU A 128 -7.71 -15.17 -4.48
C LEU A 128 -7.34 -14.83 -5.93
N TYR A 129 -7.49 -15.77 -6.83
CA TYR A 129 -7.05 -15.68 -8.22
C TYR A 129 -8.19 -15.62 -9.22
N GLU A 130 -7.86 -15.22 -10.45
CA GLU A 130 -8.75 -15.36 -11.59
C GLU A 130 -9.21 -16.83 -11.70
N PHE A 131 -10.49 -17.06 -11.98
CA PHE A 131 -11.15 -18.37 -12.13
C PHE A 131 -11.37 -19.17 -10.82
N ASP A 132 -11.02 -18.65 -9.65
CA ASP A 132 -11.26 -19.34 -8.38
C ASP A 132 -12.76 -19.44 -8.02
N ALA A 133 -13.61 -18.62 -8.62
CA ALA A 133 -15.05 -18.69 -8.50
C ALA A 133 -15.74 -18.97 -9.86
N GLY A 134 -15.08 -19.73 -10.74
CA GLY A 134 -15.58 -20.08 -12.05
C GLY A 134 -14.92 -19.35 -13.20
N LYS A 135 -15.19 -19.81 -14.45
CA LYS A 135 -14.45 -19.39 -15.66
C LYS A 135 -14.56 -17.90 -16.01
N ARG A 136 -15.46 -17.18 -15.42
CA ARG A 136 -15.71 -15.75 -15.64
C ARG A 136 -15.47 -14.90 -14.41
N SER A 137 -14.82 -15.48 -13.40
CA SER A 137 -14.46 -14.75 -12.19
C SER A 137 -13.05 -14.12 -12.29
N GLY A 138 -12.82 -13.05 -11.57
CA GLY A 138 -11.54 -12.38 -11.56
C GLY A 138 -11.58 -10.99 -10.93
N TRP A 139 -10.46 -10.29 -11.03
CA TRP A 139 -10.26 -8.97 -10.48
C TRP A 139 -10.58 -7.89 -11.50
N LEU A 140 -11.40 -6.95 -11.10
CA LEU A 140 -11.69 -5.69 -11.80
C LEU A 140 -11.28 -4.51 -10.94
N PHE A 141 -11.23 -3.33 -11.52
CA PHE A 141 -11.04 -2.09 -10.76
C PHE A 141 -11.90 -0.96 -11.31
N SER A 142 -12.24 -0.04 -10.42
CA SER A 142 -12.86 1.22 -10.78
C SER A 142 -12.08 2.40 -10.20
N VAL A 143 -12.18 3.53 -10.87
CA VAL A 143 -11.69 4.83 -10.41
C VAL A 143 -12.89 5.77 -10.35
N ASN A 144 -13.14 6.35 -9.17
CA ASN A 144 -14.30 7.22 -8.94
C ASN A 144 -15.64 6.58 -9.35
N GLY A 145 -15.76 5.26 -9.10
CA GLY A 145 -16.96 4.48 -9.40
C GLY A 145 -17.16 4.13 -10.88
N LYS A 146 -16.17 4.36 -11.74
CA LYS A 146 -16.21 3.99 -13.16
C LYS A 146 -15.12 2.99 -13.50
N ASN A 147 -15.45 1.98 -14.28
CA ASN A 147 -14.45 1.03 -14.80
C ASN A 147 -13.79 1.59 -16.05
N PRO A 148 -12.48 1.82 -16.03
CA PRO A 148 -11.78 2.26 -17.24
C PRO A 148 -11.70 1.16 -18.30
N ASP A 149 -11.70 1.56 -19.56
CA ASP A 149 -11.53 0.64 -20.71
C ASP A 149 -10.07 0.19 -20.90
N TYR A 150 -9.18 0.63 -20.05
CA TYR A 150 -7.74 0.38 -20.14
C TYR A 150 -7.25 -0.40 -18.92
N GLY A 151 -6.16 -1.16 -19.10
CA GLY A 151 -5.48 -1.83 -17.99
C GLY A 151 -4.91 -0.82 -16.98
N ALA A 152 -4.86 -1.21 -15.71
CA ALA A 152 -4.49 -0.38 -14.57
C ALA A 152 -3.16 0.37 -14.70
N GLY A 153 -2.19 -0.18 -15.44
CA GLY A 153 -0.90 0.48 -15.73
C GLY A 153 -0.98 1.58 -16.81
N LYS A 154 -2.15 1.88 -17.33
CA LYS A 154 -2.39 3.00 -18.29
C LYS A 154 -3.30 4.09 -17.74
N VAL A 155 -3.83 3.89 -16.54
CA VAL A 155 -4.69 4.85 -15.87
C VAL A 155 -3.83 5.64 -14.89
N GLU A 156 -3.46 6.86 -15.26
CA GLU A 156 -2.70 7.77 -14.41
C GLU A 156 -3.58 8.30 -13.28
N LEU A 157 -3.00 8.35 -12.08
CA LEU A 157 -3.67 8.82 -10.88
C LEU A 157 -3.83 10.34 -10.87
N GLN A 158 -4.96 10.79 -10.33
CA GLN A 158 -5.22 12.18 -10.03
C GLN A 158 -5.40 12.37 -8.51
N GLU A 159 -5.11 13.59 -8.05
CA GLU A 159 -5.34 13.95 -6.65
C GLU A 159 -6.78 13.67 -6.22
N GLY A 160 -6.94 12.94 -5.12
CA GLY A 160 -8.24 12.61 -4.53
C GLY A 160 -8.98 11.44 -5.19
N ASP A 161 -8.37 10.72 -6.15
CA ASP A 161 -8.99 9.55 -6.75
C ASP A 161 -9.41 8.51 -5.72
N GLN A 162 -10.55 7.86 -5.95
CA GLN A 162 -11.07 6.73 -5.19
C GLN A 162 -10.93 5.48 -6.04
N ILE A 163 -9.99 4.60 -5.68
CA ILE A 163 -9.69 3.35 -6.40
C ILE A 163 -10.30 2.20 -5.62
N LEU A 164 -11.10 1.40 -6.30
CA LEU A 164 -11.63 0.15 -5.75
C LEU A 164 -11.19 -1.01 -6.65
N TRP A 165 -10.39 -1.92 -6.10
CA TRP A 165 -10.18 -3.24 -6.68
C TRP A 165 -11.18 -4.22 -6.10
N TYR A 166 -11.92 -4.93 -6.97
CA TYR A 166 -12.97 -5.82 -6.51
C TYR A 166 -13.00 -7.13 -7.31
N TYR A 167 -13.34 -8.19 -6.59
CA TYR A 167 -13.47 -9.52 -7.19
C TYR A 167 -14.91 -9.73 -7.66
N VAL A 168 -15.06 -10.27 -8.87
CA VAL A 168 -16.36 -10.63 -9.44
C VAL A 168 -16.43 -12.13 -9.73
N THR A 169 -17.57 -12.73 -9.52
CA THR A 169 -17.85 -14.15 -9.86
C THR A 169 -18.22 -14.29 -11.33
N ASP A 170 -18.76 -13.23 -11.95
CA ASP A 170 -19.03 -13.17 -13.38
C ASP A 170 -18.86 -11.74 -13.92
N TYR A 171 -17.77 -11.48 -14.64
CA TYR A 171 -17.48 -10.15 -15.22
C TYR A 171 -18.46 -9.76 -16.35
N THR A 172 -19.30 -10.67 -16.85
CA THR A 172 -20.31 -10.34 -17.88
C THR A 172 -21.59 -9.77 -17.28
N GLU A 173 -21.81 -9.96 -15.98
CA GLU A 173 -22.98 -9.46 -15.25
C GLU A 173 -22.70 -8.14 -14.54
N ASP A 174 -21.43 -7.73 -14.45
CA ASP A 174 -21.06 -6.46 -13.84
C ASP A 174 -21.72 -5.29 -14.58
N SER A 175 -22.59 -4.58 -13.87
CA SER A 175 -23.37 -3.48 -14.41
C SER A 175 -22.51 -2.31 -14.87
N SER A 176 -21.32 -2.15 -14.30
CA SER A 176 -20.36 -1.11 -14.67
C SER A 176 -19.78 -1.30 -16.08
N MET A 177 -19.76 -2.54 -16.59
CA MET A 177 -19.37 -2.86 -17.96
C MET A 177 -20.47 -2.67 -19.01
N LYS A 178 -21.72 -2.47 -18.59
CA LYS A 178 -22.86 -2.34 -19.51
C LYS A 178 -22.99 -0.96 -20.16
N ASP A 179 -22.41 0.07 -19.54
CA ASP A 179 -22.50 1.45 -20.05
C ASP A 179 -21.53 1.75 -21.21
N THR A 180 -20.47 0.96 -21.38
CA THR A 180 -19.47 1.15 -22.44
C THR A 180 -19.86 0.56 -23.81
N LYS A 181 -20.96 -0.20 -23.90
CA LYS A 181 -21.45 -0.81 -25.17
C LYS A 181 -22.54 -0.02 -25.90
N LYS A 182 -22.84 1.21 -25.47
CA LYS A 182 -23.94 2.02 -26.04
C LYS A 182 -23.48 3.29 -26.76
N GLU A 183 -22.21 3.40 -27.16
CA GLU A 183 -21.77 4.44 -28.10
C GLU A 183 -21.17 3.84 -29.38
#